data_158a8e54aec51178661fbc934f79c73c
#
_entry.id   158a8e54aec51178661fbc934f79c73c
#
_cell.length_a   1.000
_cell.length_b   1.000
_cell.length_c   1.000
_cell.angle_alpha   90.00
_cell.angle_beta   90.00
_cell.angle_gamma   90.00
#
_symmetry.space_group_name_H-M   'P 1'
#
loop_
_entity.id
_entity.type
_entity.pdbx_description
1 polymer ?
#
loop_
_entity_poly.entity_id
_entity_poly.type
_entity_poly.pdbx_seq_one_letter_code
_entity_poly.pdbx_strand_id
1 'polypeptide(L)'
;CKIISLNDVGDLTYDYQALDGKTQTIKNIFDEDNALSKEIINSKKPMIIFGDSFFKIKSSSYLFNKLEKFFKEKKKFSDDWNPLNVLSADASTVGNLDLDIIDRSNKILDELHENNFEIIFLLGQDNLDFKKKNEFIIYQGSHGDKGAEIADIILPGAAFTEQSGYYTNLE
;
A
#
# COMPACT_ATOMS: atom_id res chain seq x y z
N CYS A 1 21.03 13.76 -5.47
CA CYS A 1 19.63 13.55 -5.85
C CYS A 1 18.80 14.68 -5.24
N LYS A 2 17.89 15.30 -6.01
CA LYS A 2 16.92 16.24 -5.44
C LYS A 2 15.74 15.45 -4.89
N ILE A 3 15.36 15.73 -3.64
CA ILE A 3 14.25 15.08 -2.96
C ILE A 3 13.16 16.11 -2.71
N ILE A 4 11.93 15.76 -3.04
CA ILE A 4 10.74 16.59 -2.86
C ILE A 4 9.71 15.79 -2.08
N SER A 5 9.18 16.34 -1.00
CA SER A 5 8.11 15.76 -0.21
C SER A 5 6.81 16.54 -0.39
N LEU A 6 5.69 15.82 -0.50
CA LEU A 6 4.35 16.42 -0.48
C LEU A 6 3.87 16.50 0.98
N ASN A 7 4.53 17.15 1.80
CA ASN A 7 4.27 17.60 3.17
C ASN A 7 5.61 17.84 3.85
N ASP A 8 5.59 18.64 4.89
CA ASP A 8 6.72 18.73 5.79
C ASP A 8 6.75 17.46 6.67
N VAL A 9 7.86 16.74 6.61
CA VAL A 9 8.09 15.51 7.37
C VAL A 9 9.07 15.73 8.54
N GLY A 10 9.40 16.99 8.84
CA GLY A 10 10.27 17.38 9.93
C GLY A 10 11.75 17.36 9.58
N ASP A 11 12.60 17.31 10.61
CA ASP A 11 14.06 17.29 10.46
C ASP A 11 14.52 15.88 10.11
N LEU A 12 15.08 15.74 8.93
CA LEU A 12 15.64 14.49 8.42
C LEU A 12 17.15 14.60 8.30
N THR A 13 17.84 13.46 8.14
CA THR A 13 19.30 13.40 7.95
C THR A 13 19.76 13.87 6.57
N TYR A 14 18.85 14.27 5.70
CA TYR A 14 19.10 14.76 4.35
C TYR A 14 18.18 15.93 4.00
N ASP A 15 18.65 16.79 3.08
CA ASP A 15 17.89 17.94 2.62
C ASP A 15 16.78 17.51 1.67
N TYR A 16 15.59 18.08 1.84
CA TYR A 16 14.47 17.92 0.94
C TYR A 16 13.68 19.22 0.80
N GLN A 17 12.96 19.35 -0.29
CA GLN A 17 12.03 20.46 -0.53
C GLN A 17 10.61 20.03 -0.13
N ALA A 18 10.05 20.63 0.91
CA ALA A 18 8.65 20.45 1.27
C ALA A 18 7.74 21.23 0.33
N LEU A 19 6.72 20.57 -0.22
CA LEU A 19 5.60 21.20 -0.92
C LEU A 19 4.34 21.03 -0.06
N ASP A 20 3.29 21.82 -0.36
CA ASP A 20 2.02 21.59 0.31
C ASP A 20 1.40 20.25 -0.14
N GLY A 21 0.77 19.53 0.80
CA GLY A 21 0.14 18.23 0.54
C GLY A 21 -1.18 18.30 -0.21
N LYS A 22 -1.47 19.39 -0.90
CA LYS A 22 -2.74 19.59 -1.60
C LYS A 22 -2.79 18.84 -2.92
N THR A 23 -3.98 18.35 -3.27
CA THR A 23 -4.22 17.70 -4.57
C THR A 23 -3.83 18.61 -5.75
N GLN A 24 -3.92 19.94 -5.59
CA GLN A 24 -3.51 20.88 -6.63
C GLN A 24 -2.02 20.80 -6.93
N THR A 25 -1.18 20.58 -5.92
CA THR A 25 0.27 20.42 -6.10
C THR A 25 0.60 19.16 -6.91
N ILE A 26 -0.13 18.07 -6.68
CA ILE A 26 -0.02 16.88 -7.53
C ILE A 26 -0.47 17.18 -8.96
N LYS A 27 -1.52 17.95 -9.14
CA LYS A 27 -1.98 18.36 -10.49
C LYS A 27 -0.96 19.19 -11.24
N ASN A 28 -0.15 19.97 -10.56
CA ASN A 28 0.89 20.79 -11.17
C ASN A 28 1.99 19.94 -11.87
N ILE A 29 2.11 18.65 -11.51
CA ILE A 29 3.01 17.70 -12.20
C ILE A 29 2.61 17.53 -13.67
N PHE A 30 1.30 17.67 -13.98
CA PHE A 30 0.77 17.50 -15.34
C PHE A 30 0.80 18.78 -16.16
N ASP A 31 1.11 19.91 -15.54
CA ASP A 31 1.27 21.19 -16.21
C ASP A 31 2.73 21.35 -16.65
N GLU A 32 2.99 21.18 -17.94
CA GLU A 32 4.33 21.22 -18.51
C GLU A 32 5.02 22.58 -18.36
N ASP A 33 4.29 23.65 -18.12
CA ASP A 33 4.85 24.96 -17.82
C ASP A 33 5.28 25.13 -16.36
N ASN A 34 4.79 24.26 -15.49
CA ASN A 34 5.16 24.27 -14.08
C ASN A 34 6.62 23.82 -13.87
N ALA A 35 7.30 24.46 -12.93
CA ALA A 35 8.71 24.15 -12.62
C ALA A 35 8.92 22.69 -12.16
N LEU A 36 8.00 22.16 -11.35
CA LEU A 36 8.05 20.77 -10.87
C LEU A 36 7.92 19.78 -12.03
N SER A 37 6.99 20.02 -12.95
CA SER A 37 6.82 19.19 -14.15
C SER A 37 8.09 19.21 -15.01
N LYS A 38 8.66 20.38 -15.25
CA LYS A 38 9.91 20.54 -16.02
C LYS A 38 11.06 19.75 -15.39
N GLU A 39 11.20 19.81 -14.08
CA GLU A 39 12.24 19.04 -13.36
C GLU A 39 12.05 17.54 -13.55
N ILE A 40 10.82 17.03 -13.40
CA ILE A 40 10.52 15.61 -13.61
C ILE A 40 10.79 15.19 -15.05
N ILE A 41 10.33 15.98 -16.03
CA ILE A 41 10.52 15.70 -17.46
C ILE A 41 12.00 15.69 -17.84
N ASN A 42 12.79 16.61 -17.32
CA ASN A 42 14.22 16.71 -17.62
C ASN A 42 15.08 15.69 -16.86
N SER A 43 14.56 15.06 -15.79
CA SER A 43 15.28 14.05 -15.03
C SER A 43 15.44 12.76 -15.85
N LYS A 44 16.62 12.15 -15.80
CA LYS A 44 16.90 10.87 -16.49
C LYS A 44 16.08 9.73 -15.90
N LYS A 45 16.10 9.60 -14.56
CA LYS A 45 15.42 8.56 -13.79
C LYS A 45 14.59 9.22 -12.68
N PRO A 46 13.45 9.87 -13.00
CA PRO A 46 12.56 10.41 -11.97
C PRO A 46 11.87 9.28 -11.23
N MET A 47 11.61 9.46 -9.93
CA MET A 47 10.91 8.49 -9.11
C MET A 47 9.87 9.20 -8.24
N ILE A 48 8.66 8.63 -8.18
CA ILE A 48 7.64 8.98 -7.21
C ILE A 48 7.42 7.77 -6.31
N ILE A 49 7.45 7.99 -5.01
CA ILE A 49 7.18 6.98 -3.99
C ILE A 49 5.87 7.35 -3.29
N PHE A 50 4.92 6.43 -3.31
CA PHE A 50 3.62 6.58 -2.64
C PHE A 50 3.63 5.77 -1.35
N GLY A 51 3.31 6.41 -0.24
CA GLY A 51 2.98 5.69 1.00
C GLY A 51 1.49 5.34 1.06
N ASP A 52 1.10 4.48 2.00
CA ASP A 52 -0.28 4.02 2.18
C ASP A 52 -1.29 5.16 2.34
N SER A 53 -0.90 6.27 2.97
CA SER A 53 -1.76 7.44 3.15
C SER A 53 -2.28 8.03 1.83
N PHE A 54 -1.53 7.90 0.75
CA PHE A 54 -1.96 8.34 -0.58
C PHE A 54 -3.20 7.57 -1.04
N PHE A 55 -3.23 6.25 -0.82
CA PHE A 55 -4.34 5.40 -1.27
C PHE A 55 -5.63 5.56 -0.46
N LYS A 56 -5.56 6.22 0.71
CA LYS A 56 -6.73 6.60 1.51
C LYS A 56 -7.48 7.83 0.96
N ILE A 57 -6.89 8.54 0.01
CA ILE A 57 -7.53 9.69 -0.64
C ILE A 57 -8.53 9.21 -1.69
N LYS A 58 -9.77 9.71 -1.66
CA LYS A 58 -10.84 9.31 -2.61
C LYS A 58 -10.45 9.41 -4.09
N SER A 59 -9.55 10.33 -4.44
CA SER A 59 -9.07 10.55 -5.81
C SER A 59 -7.78 9.79 -6.14
N SER A 60 -7.27 8.93 -5.28
CA SER A 60 -5.98 8.27 -5.44
C SER A 60 -5.87 7.47 -6.73
N SER A 61 -6.84 6.64 -7.04
CA SER A 61 -6.86 5.84 -8.28
C SER A 61 -6.82 6.72 -9.53
N TYR A 62 -7.59 7.81 -9.55
CA TYR A 62 -7.56 8.76 -10.66
C TYR A 62 -6.19 9.43 -10.80
N LEU A 63 -5.61 9.88 -9.70
CA LEU A 63 -4.31 10.54 -9.70
C LEU A 63 -3.19 9.58 -10.10
N PHE A 64 -3.21 8.36 -9.59
CA PHE A 64 -2.24 7.33 -9.93
C PHE A 64 -2.27 6.98 -11.42
N ASN A 65 -3.45 6.70 -11.97
CA ASN A 65 -3.61 6.38 -13.39
C ASN A 65 -3.19 7.56 -14.28
N LYS A 66 -3.46 8.79 -13.85
CA LYS A 66 -3.04 9.99 -14.58
C LYS A 66 -1.51 10.17 -14.56
N LEU A 67 -0.86 9.90 -13.43
CA LEU A 67 0.60 9.91 -13.33
C LEU A 67 1.21 8.81 -14.21
N GLU A 68 0.67 7.61 -14.16
CA GLU A 68 1.13 6.51 -15.00
C GLU A 68 1.09 6.88 -16.49
N LYS A 69 -0.06 7.41 -16.93
CA LYS A 69 -0.21 7.88 -18.32
C LYS A 69 0.80 8.97 -18.67
N PHE A 70 0.98 9.97 -17.80
CA PHE A 70 1.96 11.05 -18.01
C PHE A 70 3.38 10.51 -18.15
N PHE A 71 3.82 9.61 -17.25
CA PHE A 71 5.16 9.04 -17.33
C PHE A 71 5.36 8.15 -18.56
N LYS A 72 4.31 7.43 -19.02
CA LYS A 72 4.33 6.66 -20.27
C LYS A 72 4.49 7.60 -21.47
N GLU A 73 3.73 8.69 -21.53
CA GLU A 73 3.82 9.70 -22.60
C GLU A 73 5.20 10.37 -22.65
N LYS A 74 5.79 10.64 -21.48
CA LYS A 74 7.14 11.21 -21.36
C LYS A 74 8.27 10.17 -21.47
N LYS A 75 7.96 8.90 -21.77
CA LYS A 75 8.91 7.79 -21.94
C LYS A 75 9.86 7.63 -20.76
N LYS A 76 9.33 7.69 -19.53
CA LYS A 76 10.10 7.59 -18.29
C LYS A 76 10.18 6.16 -17.74
N PHE A 77 9.39 5.23 -18.28
CA PHE A 77 9.53 3.80 -18.02
C PHE A 77 10.59 3.17 -18.91
N SER A 78 11.36 2.24 -18.39
CA SER A 78 12.26 1.38 -19.16
C SER A 78 12.32 0.00 -18.47
N ASP A 79 12.97 -0.99 -19.09
CA ASP A 79 13.10 -2.34 -18.54
C ASP A 79 13.77 -2.37 -17.17
N ASP A 80 14.68 -1.41 -16.91
CA ASP A 80 15.46 -1.27 -15.68
C ASP A 80 14.95 -0.14 -14.76
N TRP A 81 13.81 0.51 -15.08
CA TRP A 81 13.35 1.65 -14.30
C TRP A 81 11.84 1.81 -14.29
N ASN A 82 11.26 1.73 -13.10
CA ASN A 82 9.89 2.10 -12.82
C ASN A 82 9.83 3.44 -12.06
N PRO A 83 9.25 4.49 -12.65
CA PRO A 83 9.14 5.79 -11.99
C PRO A 83 8.07 5.86 -10.90
N LEU A 84 7.17 4.88 -10.79
CA LEU A 84 6.08 4.87 -9.81
C LEU A 84 6.25 3.68 -8.88
N ASN A 85 6.52 3.96 -7.60
CA ASN A 85 6.75 2.95 -6.59
C ASN A 85 5.81 3.15 -5.41
N VAL A 86 5.40 2.06 -4.78
CA VAL A 86 4.51 2.05 -3.63
C VAL A 86 5.24 1.42 -2.46
N LEU A 87 5.27 2.13 -1.33
CA LEU A 87 5.71 1.57 -0.05
C LEU A 87 4.47 1.10 0.71
N SER A 88 4.33 -0.22 0.84
CA SER A 88 3.31 -0.81 1.69
C SER A 88 3.75 -0.79 3.14
N ALA A 89 2.83 -0.49 4.06
CA ALA A 89 3.08 -0.58 5.50
C ALA A 89 3.07 -2.02 6.00
N ASP A 90 2.39 -2.91 5.29
CA ASP A 90 2.21 -4.31 5.70
C ASP A 90 3.22 -5.23 5.01
N ALA A 91 4.02 -5.94 5.80
CA ALA A 91 5.11 -6.79 5.33
C ALA A 91 4.67 -7.92 4.37
N SER A 92 3.44 -8.43 4.50
CA SER A 92 2.94 -9.53 3.66
C SER A 92 2.30 -9.08 2.34
N THR A 93 2.01 -7.80 2.17
CA THR A 93 1.22 -7.31 1.02
C THR A 93 1.91 -7.61 -0.31
N VAL A 94 3.21 -7.35 -0.42
CA VAL A 94 3.96 -7.58 -1.67
C VAL A 94 4.02 -9.07 -1.98
N GLY A 95 4.30 -9.92 -0.99
CA GLY A 95 4.32 -11.38 -1.18
C GLY A 95 2.96 -11.94 -1.61
N ASN A 96 1.87 -11.43 -1.05
CA ASN A 96 0.52 -11.84 -1.45
C ASN A 96 0.18 -11.39 -2.88
N LEU A 97 0.65 -10.20 -3.29
CA LEU A 97 0.52 -9.73 -4.68
C LEU A 97 1.29 -10.62 -5.65
N ASP A 98 2.52 -11.01 -5.33
CA ASP A 98 3.36 -11.86 -6.15
C ASP A 98 2.78 -13.28 -6.31
N LEU A 99 2.13 -13.78 -5.26
CA LEU A 99 1.46 -15.08 -5.25
C LEU A 99 0.03 -15.04 -5.82
N ASP A 100 -0.47 -13.85 -6.19
CA ASP A 100 -1.85 -13.61 -6.65
C ASP A 100 -2.92 -14.04 -5.61
N ILE A 101 -2.59 -13.98 -4.31
CA ILE A 101 -3.48 -14.31 -3.19
C ILE A 101 -4.12 -13.02 -2.70
N ILE A 102 -4.90 -12.38 -3.55
CA ILE A 102 -5.60 -11.13 -3.22
C ILE A 102 -6.99 -11.10 -3.85
N ASP A 103 -7.95 -10.53 -3.14
CA ASP A 103 -9.24 -10.18 -3.73
C ASP A 103 -9.16 -8.81 -4.41
N ARG A 104 -9.09 -8.81 -5.75
CA ARG A 104 -9.08 -7.58 -6.56
C ARG A 104 -10.47 -6.96 -6.73
N SER A 105 -11.50 -7.68 -6.34
CA SER A 105 -12.89 -7.24 -6.53
C SER A 105 -13.46 -6.49 -5.34
N ASN A 106 -12.82 -6.56 -4.18
CA ASN A 106 -13.31 -6.13 -2.86
C ASN A 106 -14.62 -6.82 -2.42
N LYS A 107 -15.02 -7.90 -3.09
CA LYS A 107 -16.28 -8.61 -2.76
C LYS A 107 -16.21 -9.36 -1.45
N ILE A 108 -15.02 -9.87 -1.08
CA ILE A 108 -14.84 -10.58 0.19
C ILE A 108 -15.23 -9.71 1.38
N LEU A 109 -14.90 -8.43 1.38
CA LEU A 109 -15.31 -7.52 2.46
C LEU A 109 -16.81 -7.32 2.51
N ASP A 110 -17.47 -7.16 1.36
CA ASP A 110 -18.92 -7.03 1.29
C ASP A 110 -19.60 -8.33 1.78
N GLU A 111 -19.11 -9.48 1.35
CA GLU A 111 -19.62 -10.82 1.76
C GLU A 111 -19.39 -11.08 3.27
N LEU A 112 -18.28 -10.60 3.84
CA LEU A 112 -18.02 -10.63 5.29
C LEU A 112 -19.06 -9.77 6.05
N HIS A 113 -19.35 -8.58 5.56
CA HIS A 113 -20.35 -7.69 6.15
C HIS A 113 -21.77 -8.25 6.04
N GLU A 114 -22.07 -8.99 4.97
CA GLU A 114 -23.35 -9.66 4.74
C GLU A 114 -23.50 -10.99 5.47
N ASN A 115 -22.42 -11.48 6.12
CA ASN A 115 -22.39 -12.77 6.83
C ASN A 115 -22.62 -13.98 5.90
N ASN A 116 -22.00 -13.97 4.73
CA ASN A 116 -22.13 -15.02 3.72
C ASN A 116 -21.17 -16.21 3.93
N PHE A 117 -20.36 -16.20 5.01
CA PHE A 117 -19.41 -17.26 5.33
C PHE A 117 -19.86 -18.05 6.56
N GLU A 118 -19.76 -19.37 6.49
CA GLU A 118 -19.97 -20.25 7.64
C GLU A 118 -18.70 -20.40 8.48
N ILE A 119 -17.53 -20.43 7.84
CA ILE A 119 -16.23 -20.59 8.49
C ILE A 119 -15.26 -19.54 7.95
N ILE A 120 -14.54 -18.88 8.86
CA ILE A 120 -13.51 -17.90 8.54
C ILE A 120 -12.19 -18.30 9.19
N PHE A 121 -11.11 -18.33 8.41
CA PHE A 121 -9.75 -18.46 8.92
C PHE A 121 -9.08 -17.09 8.96
N LEU A 122 -8.65 -16.66 10.13
CA LEU A 122 -7.84 -15.47 10.35
C LEU A 122 -6.38 -15.90 10.54
N LEU A 123 -5.56 -15.68 9.54
CA LEU A 123 -4.13 -16.05 9.56
C LEU A 123 -3.30 -14.83 9.95
N GLY A 124 -3.05 -14.66 11.25
CA GLY A 124 -2.34 -13.52 11.80
C GLY A 124 -3.03 -12.17 11.58
N GLN A 125 -4.35 -12.18 11.35
CA GLN A 125 -5.12 -10.99 11.05
C GLN A 125 -5.85 -10.45 12.27
N ASP A 126 -5.41 -9.29 12.76
CA ASP A 126 -5.96 -8.61 13.93
C ASP A 126 -6.59 -7.25 13.59
N ASN A 127 -6.30 -6.71 12.41
CA ASN A 127 -6.93 -5.48 11.92
C ASN A 127 -8.24 -5.82 11.21
N LEU A 128 -9.33 -5.94 11.99
CA LEU A 128 -10.61 -6.44 11.52
C LEU A 128 -11.58 -5.30 11.24
N ASP A 129 -12.14 -5.28 10.04
CA ASP A 129 -13.17 -4.35 9.59
C ASP A 129 -14.60 -4.94 9.66
N PHE A 130 -14.78 -6.11 10.29
CA PHE A 130 -16.09 -6.73 10.44
C PHE A 130 -16.36 -7.12 11.89
N LYS A 131 -17.63 -7.36 12.21
CA LYS A 131 -18.07 -7.85 13.52
C LYS A 131 -18.56 -9.28 13.36
N LYS A 132 -18.05 -10.18 14.22
CA LYS A 132 -18.54 -11.57 14.29
C LYS A 132 -20.06 -11.59 14.51
N LYS A 133 -20.73 -12.48 13.77
CA LYS A 133 -22.16 -12.79 13.91
C LYS A 133 -22.34 -14.28 14.18
N ASN A 134 -22.63 -15.07 13.13
CA ASN A 134 -22.92 -16.52 13.26
C ASN A 134 -21.82 -17.42 12.68
N GLU A 135 -20.83 -16.84 12.02
CA GLU A 135 -19.69 -17.55 11.44
C GLU A 135 -18.82 -18.19 12.52
N PHE A 136 -18.26 -19.35 12.20
CA PHE A 136 -17.26 -20.03 13.02
C PHE A 136 -15.87 -19.51 12.64
N ILE A 137 -15.16 -18.92 13.60
CA ILE A 137 -13.88 -18.26 13.38
C ILE A 137 -12.73 -19.08 13.95
N ILE A 138 -11.75 -19.40 13.11
CA ILE A 138 -10.50 -20.05 13.47
C ILE A 138 -9.38 -19.02 13.32
N TYR A 139 -8.74 -18.65 14.42
CA TYR A 139 -7.58 -17.76 14.42
C TYR A 139 -6.30 -18.56 14.53
N GLN A 140 -5.33 -18.27 13.67
CA GLN A 140 -3.97 -18.77 13.78
C GLN A 140 -2.99 -17.59 13.81
N GLY A 141 -2.23 -17.48 14.90
CA GLY A 141 -1.28 -16.39 15.07
C GLY A 141 -0.33 -16.62 16.23
N SER A 142 0.74 -15.84 16.27
CA SER A 142 1.78 -15.91 17.31
C SER A 142 1.45 -15.10 18.55
N HIS A 143 0.57 -14.11 18.43
CA HIS A 143 0.14 -13.21 19.49
C HIS A 143 -1.38 -13.11 19.45
N GLY A 144 -2.00 -13.09 20.63
CA GLY A 144 -3.45 -12.89 20.72
C GLY A 144 -3.80 -11.40 20.77
N ASP A 145 -4.63 -10.96 19.83
CA ASP A 145 -5.23 -9.63 19.80
C ASP A 145 -6.67 -9.76 19.29
N LYS A 146 -7.22 -8.79 18.62
CA LYS A 146 -8.63 -8.73 18.20
C LYS A 146 -9.11 -9.97 17.43
N GLY A 147 -8.27 -10.55 16.59
CA GLY A 147 -8.59 -11.79 15.89
C GLY A 147 -8.79 -12.96 16.84
N ALA A 148 -7.95 -13.07 17.87
CA ALA A 148 -8.08 -14.10 18.90
C ALA A 148 -9.31 -13.87 19.81
N GLU A 149 -9.65 -12.60 20.11
CA GLU A 149 -10.80 -12.26 20.95
C GLU A 149 -12.13 -12.74 20.39
N ILE A 150 -12.28 -12.75 19.07
CA ILE A 150 -13.52 -13.16 18.38
C ILE A 150 -13.50 -14.62 17.91
N ALA A 151 -12.37 -15.31 18.00
CA ALA A 151 -12.21 -16.67 17.52
C ALA A 151 -12.95 -17.69 18.38
N ASP A 152 -13.51 -18.73 17.74
CA ASP A 152 -14.04 -19.91 18.41
C ASP A 152 -12.94 -20.92 18.71
N ILE A 153 -11.91 -20.98 17.84
CA ILE A 153 -10.70 -21.80 18.02
C ILE A 153 -9.47 -20.94 17.75
N ILE A 154 -8.49 -21.05 18.64
CA ILE A 154 -7.17 -20.45 18.48
C ILE A 154 -6.15 -21.57 18.23
N LEU A 155 -5.44 -21.45 17.11
CA LEU A 155 -4.30 -22.30 16.75
C LEU A 155 -3.02 -21.49 16.96
N PRO A 156 -2.19 -21.82 17.97
CA PRO A 156 -0.95 -21.08 18.19
C PRO A 156 0.01 -21.25 17.02
N GLY A 157 0.46 -20.15 16.47
CA GLY A 157 1.50 -20.07 15.46
C GLY A 157 2.84 -19.67 16.07
N ALA A 158 3.94 -20.11 15.45
CA ALA A 158 5.28 -19.67 15.82
C ALA A 158 5.48 -18.16 15.52
N ALA A 159 6.28 -17.48 16.32
CA ALA A 159 6.69 -16.11 16.04
C ALA A 159 7.59 -16.07 14.78
N PHE A 160 7.71 -14.91 14.14
CA PHE A 160 8.46 -14.77 12.88
C PHE A 160 9.93 -15.23 13.02
N THR A 161 10.53 -15.09 14.20
CA THR A 161 11.89 -15.56 14.52
C THR A 161 12.01 -17.08 14.65
N GLU A 162 10.90 -17.80 14.75
CA GLU A 162 10.84 -19.25 14.93
C GLU A 162 10.32 -19.96 13.68
N GLN A 163 9.89 -19.18 12.66
CA GLN A 163 9.37 -19.71 11.42
C GLN A 163 10.47 -19.89 10.37
N SER A 164 10.34 -20.95 9.58
CA SER A 164 11.13 -21.17 8.38
C SER A 164 10.28 -20.85 7.16
N GLY A 165 10.70 -19.90 6.33
CA GLY A 165 9.93 -19.47 5.18
C GLY A 165 10.63 -18.39 4.36
N TYR A 166 9.94 -17.95 3.31
CA TYR A 166 10.39 -16.84 2.47
C TYR A 166 9.60 -15.59 2.83
N TYR A 167 10.31 -14.49 3.00
CA TYR A 167 9.74 -13.18 3.26
C TYR A 167 10.03 -12.27 2.09
N THR A 168 9.01 -11.68 1.52
CA THR A 168 9.19 -10.65 0.48
C THR A 168 9.35 -9.30 1.16
N ASN A 169 10.48 -8.66 0.91
CA ASN A 169 10.80 -7.33 1.41
C ASN A 169 10.79 -6.31 0.28
N LEU A 170 10.87 -5.02 0.61
CA LEU A 170 10.96 -3.90 -0.33
C LEU A 170 12.39 -3.64 -0.82
N GLU A 171 13.38 -4.31 -0.26
CA GLU A 171 14.81 -4.19 -0.60
C GLU A 171 15.24 -5.25 -1.64
#